data_a74f66bfb84870c890208bb1f7fa9852
#
_entry.id   a74f66bfb84870c890208bb1f7fa9852
#
_cell.length_a   1.000
_cell.length_b   1.000
_cell.length_c   1.000
_cell.angle_alpha   90.00
_cell.angle_beta   90.00
_cell.angle_gamma   90.00
#
_symmetry.space_group_name_H-M   'P 1'
#
loop_
_entity.id
_entity.type
_entity.pdbx_description
1 polymer ?
#
loop_
_entity_poly.entity_id
_entity_poly.type
_entity_poly.pdbx_seq_one_letter_code
_entity_poly.pdbx_strand_id
1 'polypeptide(L)'
;VHALANATAKALSSLGVQQNNAAYFDTLHISGVDASQLKTAAENAGINFRYFNDGTVGITIDETTTIADVQALVKVFEQVTSKQSAALELNNTATALPTSLSRTSTYLTHPVFNTHHSESQMMRYIKSLENKDLSLNTSMISLGSCTMKLNAATEMIPVSWPEFGGLHPFVPINQTAGYQQILTELNQYLCAVTGFTACSLQPNSGAQGEYAGLLTIREYHKSRNETFRNIVLIPISAHGT
;
A
#
# COMPACT_ATOMS: atom_id res chain seq x y z
N VAL A 1 -3.76 5.37 15.93
CA VAL A 1 -3.23 6.16 14.80
C VAL A 1 -3.22 7.64 15.17
N HIS A 2 -4.37 8.35 15.20
CA HIS A 2 -4.43 9.81 15.38
C HIS A 2 -3.75 10.32 16.66
N ALA A 3 -3.89 9.62 17.79
CA ALA A 3 -3.22 9.98 19.04
C ALA A 3 -1.68 9.92 18.93
N LEU A 4 -1.14 8.92 18.20
CA LEU A 4 0.28 8.81 17.92
C LEU A 4 0.75 9.92 16.97
N ALA A 5 -0.03 10.25 15.93
CA ALA A 5 0.29 11.35 15.03
C ALA A 5 0.36 12.69 15.78
N ASN A 6 -0.59 12.96 16.68
CA ASN A 6 -0.58 14.16 17.52
C ASN A 6 0.62 14.21 18.47
N ALA A 7 0.95 13.07 19.12
CA ALA A 7 2.12 12.98 19.99
C ALA A 7 3.42 13.23 19.22
N THR A 8 3.52 12.65 18.01
CA THR A 8 4.65 12.87 17.09
C THR A 8 4.79 14.33 16.72
N ALA A 9 3.70 14.97 16.26
CA ALA A 9 3.72 16.39 15.88
C ALA A 9 4.15 17.30 17.03
N LYS A 10 3.66 17.02 18.27
CA LYS A 10 4.02 17.77 19.46
C LYS A 10 5.50 17.60 19.83
N ALA A 11 6.02 16.37 19.77
CA ALA A 11 7.43 16.09 20.02
C ALA A 11 8.33 16.80 18.99
N LEU A 12 8.00 16.70 17.70
CA LEU A 12 8.76 17.37 16.64
C LEU A 12 8.72 18.90 16.77
N SER A 13 7.57 19.46 17.13
CA SER A 13 7.45 20.90 17.39
C SER A 13 8.37 21.39 18.50
N SER A 14 8.58 20.59 19.55
CA SER A 14 9.53 20.94 20.63
C SER A 14 10.99 20.99 20.17
N LEU A 15 11.31 20.31 19.07
CA LEU A 15 12.63 20.36 18.42
C LEU A 15 12.77 21.56 17.46
N GLY A 16 11.69 22.30 17.21
CA GLY A 16 11.65 23.43 16.28
C GLY A 16 11.25 23.03 14.86
N VAL A 17 10.82 21.77 14.65
CA VAL A 17 10.28 21.30 13.37
C VAL A 17 8.84 21.79 13.24
N GLN A 18 8.48 22.31 12.07
CA GLN A 18 7.16 22.87 11.81
C GLN A 18 6.27 21.82 11.14
N GLN A 19 5.06 21.64 11.65
CA GLN A 19 3.98 20.86 11.02
C GLN A 19 3.13 21.84 10.17
N ASN A 20 3.07 21.59 8.85
CA ASN A 20 2.53 22.55 7.88
C ASN A 20 1.01 22.38 7.61
N ASN A 21 0.44 21.20 7.91
CA ASN A 21 -0.99 20.97 7.67
C ASN A 21 -1.83 21.69 8.72
N ALA A 22 -2.85 22.43 8.30
CA ALA A 22 -3.82 23.05 9.21
C ALA A 22 -4.66 21.99 9.96
N ALA A 23 -4.89 20.84 9.35
CA ALA A 23 -5.55 19.68 9.93
C ALA A 23 -4.94 18.40 9.38
N TYR A 24 -4.88 17.35 10.18
CA TYR A 24 -4.38 16.04 9.77
C TYR A 24 -5.03 14.95 10.60
N PHE A 25 -5.05 13.72 10.09
CA PHE A 25 -5.46 12.55 10.86
C PHE A 25 -4.24 11.69 11.25
N ASP A 26 -3.47 11.25 10.26
CA ASP A 26 -2.35 10.32 10.41
C ASP A 26 -1.06 10.82 9.74
N THR A 27 -1.17 11.73 8.78
CA THR A 27 -0.05 12.17 7.95
C THR A 27 0.38 13.58 8.32
N LEU A 28 1.64 13.71 8.70
CA LEU A 28 2.30 14.98 9.00
C LEU A 28 3.10 15.45 7.78
N HIS A 29 2.99 16.72 7.46
CA HIS A 29 3.81 17.38 6.46
C HIS A 29 4.68 18.44 7.15
N ILE A 30 5.96 18.19 7.21
CA ILE A 30 6.89 18.93 8.06
C ILE A 30 7.94 19.71 7.27
N SER A 31 8.43 20.80 7.88
CA SER A 31 9.51 21.63 7.40
C SER A 31 10.40 22.11 8.57
N GLY A 32 11.45 22.88 8.27
CA GLY A 32 12.34 23.42 9.30
C GLY A 32 13.42 22.45 9.75
N VAL A 33 13.70 21.40 8.97
CA VAL A 33 14.80 20.46 9.16
C VAL A 33 15.51 20.21 7.83
N ASP A 34 16.82 19.97 7.86
CA ASP A 34 17.58 19.57 6.67
C ASP A 34 17.16 18.17 6.20
N ALA A 35 16.42 18.12 5.09
CA ALA A 35 15.88 16.88 4.55
C ALA A 35 16.96 15.87 4.14
N SER A 36 18.13 16.32 3.70
CA SER A 36 19.24 15.45 3.29
C SER A 36 19.91 14.80 4.49
N GLN A 37 20.19 15.57 5.54
CA GLN A 37 20.73 15.05 6.78
C GLN A 37 19.74 14.11 7.47
N LEU A 38 18.45 14.50 7.47
CA LEU A 38 17.38 13.68 8.02
C LEU A 38 17.26 12.33 7.28
N LYS A 39 17.34 12.35 5.94
CA LYS A 39 17.31 11.13 5.13
C LYS A 39 18.43 10.18 5.52
N THR A 40 19.64 10.68 5.59
CA THR A 40 20.82 9.86 5.95
C THR A 40 20.67 9.27 7.35
N ALA A 41 20.26 10.08 8.33
CA ALA A 41 20.07 9.61 9.70
C ALA A 41 18.92 8.59 9.83
N ALA A 42 17.83 8.82 9.12
CA ALA A 42 16.66 7.93 9.11
C ALA A 42 16.99 6.58 8.46
N GLU A 43 17.61 6.57 7.28
CA GLU A 43 18.02 5.34 6.59
C GLU A 43 19.00 4.51 7.44
N ASN A 44 19.94 5.16 8.14
CA ASN A 44 20.84 4.49 9.07
C ASN A 44 20.12 3.90 10.30
N ALA A 45 18.98 4.47 10.66
CA ALA A 45 18.11 3.95 11.72
C ALA A 45 17.05 2.93 11.21
N GLY A 46 17.09 2.58 9.92
CA GLY A 46 16.12 1.67 9.29
C GLY A 46 14.74 2.29 9.07
N ILE A 47 14.65 3.62 8.97
CA ILE A 47 13.40 4.36 8.80
C ILE A 47 13.42 5.11 7.47
N ASN A 48 12.33 4.99 6.71
CA ASN A 48 12.11 5.76 5.48
C ASN A 48 10.99 6.78 5.69
N PHE A 49 11.25 8.04 5.28
CA PHE A 49 10.25 9.09 5.19
C PHE A 49 9.94 9.42 3.74
N ARG A 50 8.86 10.16 3.51
CA ARG A 50 8.59 10.76 2.21
C ARG A 50 9.32 12.09 2.10
N TYR A 51 10.24 12.22 1.15
CA TYR A 51 10.98 13.45 0.87
C TYR A 51 10.41 14.11 -0.37
N PHE A 52 10.06 15.40 -0.27
CA PHE A 52 9.53 16.21 -1.37
C PHE A 52 10.61 17.07 -2.00
N ASN A 53 10.39 17.48 -3.26
CA ASN A 53 11.37 18.26 -4.00
C ASN A 53 11.59 19.68 -3.44
N ASP A 54 10.65 20.19 -2.65
CA ASP A 54 10.72 21.46 -1.98
C ASP A 54 11.45 21.44 -0.62
N GLY A 55 12.05 20.29 -0.28
CA GLY A 55 12.76 20.09 0.97
C GLY A 55 11.88 19.77 2.18
N THR A 56 10.58 19.64 1.98
CA THR A 56 9.66 19.20 3.04
C THR A 56 9.65 17.67 3.17
N VAL A 57 9.13 17.16 4.28
CA VAL A 57 9.12 15.73 4.58
C VAL A 57 7.73 15.30 5.04
N GLY A 58 7.26 14.15 4.56
CA GLY A 58 6.02 13.51 4.98
C GLY A 58 6.28 12.35 5.93
N ILE A 59 5.49 12.27 6.98
CA ILE A 59 5.50 11.18 7.96
C ILE A 59 4.09 10.65 8.09
N THR A 60 3.90 9.35 7.91
CA THR A 60 2.58 8.71 8.06
C THR A 60 2.61 7.70 9.19
N ILE A 61 1.61 7.75 10.04
CA ILE A 61 1.39 6.86 11.18
C ILE A 61 0.21 5.95 10.85
N ASP A 62 0.41 4.66 10.90
CA ASP A 62 -0.62 3.66 10.59
C ASP A 62 -1.00 2.79 11.80
N GLU A 63 -1.84 1.79 11.58
CA GLU A 63 -2.31 0.87 12.62
C GLU A 63 -1.22 -0.07 13.14
N THR A 64 -0.11 -0.23 12.42
CA THR A 64 1.03 -1.06 12.84
C THR A 64 2.04 -0.26 13.65
N THR A 65 1.98 1.06 13.59
CA THR A 65 2.91 1.96 14.30
C THR A 65 2.68 1.89 15.81
N THR A 66 3.76 1.64 16.53
CA THR A 66 3.78 1.57 18.01
C THR A 66 4.39 2.83 18.64
N ILE A 67 4.29 2.95 19.95
CA ILE A 67 4.98 4.01 20.71
C ILE A 67 6.51 3.90 20.53
N ALA A 68 7.05 2.70 20.47
CA ALA A 68 8.47 2.47 20.27
C ALA A 68 8.95 2.97 18.91
N ASP A 69 8.14 2.81 17.86
CA ASP A 69 8.45 3.33 16.53
C ASP A 69 8.47 4.87 16.52
N VAL A 70 7.48 5.50 17.18
CA VAL A 70 7.47 6.97 17.33
C VAL A 70 8.68 7.46 18.14
N GLN A 71 9.09 6.74 19.19
CA GLN A 71 10.30 7.08 19.95
C GLN A 71 11.56 6.97 19.09
N ALA A 72 11.66 5.92 18.25
CA ALA A 72 12.78 5.74 17.33
C ALA A 72 12.80 6.87 16.27
N LEU A 73 11.65 7.21 15.72
CA LEU A 73 11.49 8.32 14.79
C LEU A 73 11.94 9.65 15.43
N VAL A 74 11.46 9.97 16.63
CA VAL A 74 11.80 11.22 17.33
C VAL A 74 13.30 11.30 17.61
N LYS A 75 13.97 10.19 17.98
CA LYS A 75 15.43 10.14 18.18
C LYS A 75 16.20 10.52 16.92
N VAL A 76 15.75 10.14 15.74
CA VAL A 76 16.38 10.56 14.49
C VAL A 76 16.32 12.09 14.34
N PHE A 77 15.19 12.71 14.68
CA PHE A 77 15.07 14.17 14.66
C PHE A 77 15.90 14.86 15.74
N GLU A 78 16.00 14.30 16.95
CA GLU A 78 16.89 14.79 18.00
C GLU A 78 18.35 14.83 17.55
N GLN A 79 18.79 13.74 16.87
CA GLN A 79 20.14 13.66 16.32
C GLN A 79 20.41 14.76 15.28
N VAL A 80 19.49 14.98 14.34
CA VAL A 80 19.65 15.96 13.26
C VAL A 80 19.55 17.39 13.77
N THR A 81 18.63 17.66 14.69
CA THR A 81 18.44 19.00 15.24
C THR A 81 19.40 19.33 16.40
N SER A 82 20.14 18.36 16.92
CA SER A 82 20.97 18.48 18.14
C SER A 82 20.20 19.02 19.35
N LYS A 83 18.91 18.66 19.46
CA LYS A 83 18.01 19.06 20.55
C LYS A 83 17.37 17.82 21.20
N GLN A 84 16.82 18.00 22.39
CA GLN A 84 16.03 16.98 23.10
C GLN A 84 14.55 17.29 22.93
N SER A 85 13.75 16.28 22.61
CA SER A 85 12.29 16.41 22.49
C SER A 85 11.61 16.46 23.85
N ALA A 86 10.41 17.03 23.87
CA ALA A 86 9.50 16.84 25.00
C ALA A 86 9.09 15.36 25.09
N ALA A 87 8.70 14.92 26.28
CA ALA A 87 8.19 13.58 26.50
C ALA A 87 6.97 13.29 25.61
N LEU A 88 6.89 12.08 25.06
CA LEU A 88 5.75 11.62 24.29
C LEU A 88 4.54 11.40 25.22
N GLU A 89 3.55 12.25 25.07
CA GLU A 89 2.30 12.14 25.80
C GLU A 89 1.17 11.73 24.86
N LEU A 90 0.57 10.57 25.10
CA LEU A 90 -0.62 10.11 24.38
C LEU A 90 -1.89 10.75 24.99
N ASN A 91 -2.23 11.94 24.53
CA ASN A 91 -3.47 12.61 24.89
C ASN A 91 -4.56 12.34 23.83
N ASN A 92 -5.54 11.51 24.18
CA ASN A 92 -6.68 11.21 23.30
C ASN A 92 -7.68 12.37 23.18
N THR A 93 -7.53 13.45 23.95
CA THR A 93 -8.47 14.57 23.98
C THR A 93 -8.13 15.70 23.02
N ALA A 94 -6.88 15.82 22.59
CA ALA A 94 -6.49 16.81 21.61
C ALA A 94 -6.61 16.23 20.20
N THR A 95 -7.47 16.79 19.39
CA THR A 95 -7.62 16.43 17.98
C THR A 95 -7.19 17.59 17.09
N ALA A 96 -6.41 17.29 16.05
CA ALA A 96 -6.11 18.24 14.98
C ALA A 96 -7.23 18.29 13.92
N LEU A 97 -8.31 17.54 14.11
CA LEU A 97 -9.43 17.50 13.18
C LEU A 97 -10.45 18.60 13.48
N PRO A 98 -10.89 19.35 12.47
CA PRO A 98 -12.03 20.27 12.59
C PRO A 98 -13.29 19.52 13.02
N THR A 99 -14.10 20.15 13.86
CA THR A 99 -15.37 19.58 14.32
C THR A 99 -16.30 19.19 13.17
N SER A 100 -16.24 19.93 12.05
CA SER A 100 -17.00 19.62 10.82
C SER A 100 -16.64 18.28 10.17
N LEU A 101 -15.46 17.74 10.46
CA LEU A 101 -15.01 16.43 9.96
C LEU A 101 -15.24 15.30 10.97
N SER A 102 -15.74 15.62 12.15
CA SER A 102 -16.07 14.61 13.16
C SER A 102 -17.36 13.87 12.78
N ARG A 103 -17.32 12.54 12.90
CA ARG A 103 -18.52 11.73 12.63
C ARG A 103 -19.63 12.01 13.64
N THR A 104 -20.79 12.34 13.14
CA THR A 104 -22.01 12.54 13.96
C THR A 104 -23.03 11.42 13.78
N SER A 105 -22.88 10.59 12.74
CA SER A 105 -23.79 9.46 12.45
C SER A 105 -23.32 8.18 13.15
N THR A 106 -24.27 7.31 13.49
CA THR A 106 -23.98 5.92 13.89
C THR A 106 -23.46 5.11 12.72
N TYR A 107 -22.65 4.09 12.97
CA TYR A 107 -22.10 3.20 11.95
C TYR A 107 -21.97 1.77 12.49
N LEU A 108 -21.84 0.79 11.58
CA LEU A 108 -21.71 -0.64 11.91
C LEU A 108 -22.79 -1.11 12.89
N THR A 109 -24.03 -0.64 12.71
CA THR A 109 -25.16 -0.93 13.61
C THR A 109 -25.78 -2.30 13.37
N HIS A 110 -25.50 -2.95 12.22
CA HIS A 110 -26.00 -4.30 11.93
C HIS A 110 -25.36 -5.31 12.90
N PRO A 111 -26.17 -6.25 13.49
CA PRO A 111 -25.67 -7.21 14.47
C PRO A 111 -24.46 -8.04 14.03
N VAL A 112 -24.31 -8.30 12.74
CA VAL A 112 -23.17 -9.08 12.20
C VAL A 112 -21.82 -8.52 12.59
N PHE A 113 -21.69 -7.20 12.74
CA PHE A 113 -20.45 -6.54 13.15
C PHE A 113 -20.11 -6.73 14.63
N ASN A 114 -21.04 -7.27 15.41
CA ASN A 114 -20.92 -7.42 16.86
C ASN A 114 -21.23 -8.85 17.34
N THR A 115 -21.20 -9.84 16.46
CA THR A 115 -21.62 -11.21 16.78
C THR A 115 -20.48 -12.22 16.70
N HIS A 116 -19.51 -12.04 15.81
CA HIS A 116 -18.48 -13.05 15.49
C HIS A 116 -17.11 -12.62 16.03
N HIS A 117 -16.90 -12.70 17.34
CA HIS A 117 -15.72 -12.17 18.02
C HIS A 117 -14.58 -13.18 18.22
N SER A 118 -14.79 -14.48 17.94
CA SER A 118 -13.73 -15.48 17.98
C SER A 118 -13.39 -15.99 16.59
N GLU A 119 -12.16 -16.51 16.43
CA GLU A 119 -11.71 -17.15 15.18
C GLU A 119 -12.70 -18.22 14.72
N SER A 120 -13.08 -19.14 15.62
CA SER A 120 -14.03 -20.22 15.28
C SER A 120 -15.40 -19.70 14.86
N GLN A 121 -15.91 -18.64 15.48
CA GLN A 121 -17.17 -18.02 15.07
C GLN A 121 -17.05 -17.35 13.70
N MET A 122 -15.94 -16.67 13.43
CA MET A 122 -15.70 -16.04 12.14
C MET A 122 -15.59 -17.09 11.03
N MET A 123 -14.83 -18.15 11.25
CA MET A 123 -14.70 -19.25 10.28
C MET A 123 -16.05 -19.91 9.96
N ARG A 124 -16.88 -20.17 10.96
CA ARG A 124 -18.24 -20.70 10.76
C ARG A 124 -19.15 -19.73 10.02
N TYR A 125 -19.03 -18.44 10.31
CA TYR A 125 -19.77 -17.40 9.61
C TYR A 125 -19.37 -17.31 8.14
N ILE A 126 -18.07 -17.28 7.83
CA ILE A 126 -17.55 -17.31 6.45
C ILE A 126 -18.09 -18.54 5.71
N LYS A 127 -18.03 -19.73 6.33
CA LYS A 127 -18.56 -20.97 5.71
C LYS A 127 -20.07 -20.91 5.51
N SER A 128 -20.81 -20.26 6.39
CA SER A 128 -22.25 -20.07 6.21
C SER A 128 -22.60 -19.16 5.03
N LEU A 129 -21.75 -18.20 4.72
CA LEU A 129 -21.89 -17.33 3.54
C LEU A 129 -21.50 -18.08 2.27
N GLU A 130 -20.39 -18.81 2.30
CA GLU A 130 -19.96 -19.66 1.18
C GLU A 130 -21.04 -20.66 0.76
N ASN A 131 -21.72 -21.29 1.72
CA ASN A 131 -22.77 -22.27 1.46
C ASN A 131 -24.06 -21.68 0.85
N LYS A 132 -24.17 -20.37 0.71
CA LYS A 132 -25.32 -19.72 0.03
C LYS A 132 -25.20 -19.72 -1.48
N ASP A 133 -24.04 -20.03 -2.01
CA ASP A 133 -23.75 -20.06 -3.43
C ASP A 133 -22.78 -21.21 -3.74
N LEU A 134 -22.37 -21.34 -5.00
CA LEU A 134 -21.39 -22.34 -5.43
C LEU A 134 -20.02 -22.03 -4.84
N SER A 135 -19.36 -23.07 -4.33
CA SER A 135 -17.98 -22.99 -3.81
C SER A 135 -17.08 -23.96 -4.58
N LEU A 136 -15.75 -23.82 -4.40
CA LEU A 136 -14.74 -24.64 -5.08
C LEU A 136 -14.93 -26.14 -4.87
N ASN A 137 -15.43 -26.55 -3.71
CA ASN A 137 -15.65 -27.95 -3.36
C ASN A 137 -17.02 -28.48 -3.75
N THR A 138 -17.91 -27.66 -4.28
CA THR A 138 -19.27 -28.03 -4.71
C THR A 138 -19.55 -27.72 -6.18
N SER A 139 -18.73 -26.92 -6.85
CA SER A 139 -18.89 -26.56 -8.25
C SER A 139 -18.08 -27.48 -9.18
N MET A 140 -18.64 -27.80 -10.32
CA MET A 140 -17.93 -28.56 -11.36
C MET A 140 -16.98 -27.65 -12.16
N ILE A 141 -17.36 -26.40 -12.38
CA ILE A 141 -16.55 -25.38 -13.08
C ILE A 141 -16.53 -24.12 -12.25
N SER A 142 -15.34 -23.74 -11.84
CA SER A 142 -15.09 -22.54 -11.06
C SER A 142 -14.84 -21.36 -12.01
N LEU A 143 -15.90 -20.75 -12.52
CA LEU A 143 -15.81 -19.55 -13.36
C LEU A 143 -15.63 -18.29 -12.49
N GLY A 144 -15.05 -17.26 -13.08
CA GLY A 144 -14.74 -15.98 -12.44
C GLY A 144 -13.33 -15.91 -11.82
N SER A 145 -12.82 -14.71 -11.69
CA SER A 145 -11.46 -14.41 -11.19
C SER A 145 -10.34 -15.21 -11.89
N CYS A 146 -10.52 -15.52 -13.17
CA CYS A 146 -9.54 -16.23 -14.01
C CYS A 146 -8.93 -17.47 -13.35
N THR A 147 -9.75 -18.27 -12.65
CA THR A 147 -9.33 -19.48 -11.94
C THR A 147 -8.31 -19.29 -10.79
N MET A 148 -8.09 -18.07 -10.34
CA MET A 148 -7.19 -17.77 -9.21
C MET A 148 -7.51 -18.55 -7.93
N LYS A 149 -8.71 -19.11 -7.82
CA LYS A 149 -9.16 -19.98 -6.73
C LYS A 149 -8.44 -21.32 -6.66
N LEU A 150 -7.77 -21.73 -7.73
CA LEU A 150 -7.08 -23.02 -7.83
C LEU A 150 -5.60 -22.94 -7.40
N ASN A 151 -5.15 -21.79 -6.92
CA ASN A 151 -3.80 -21.68 -6.36
C ASN A 151 -3.68 -22.54 -5.11
N ALA A 152 -2.61 -23.33 -5.04
CA ALA A 152 -2.30 -24.11 -3.85
C ALA A 152 -2.00 -23.19 -2.66
N ALA A 153 -2.44 -23.56 -1.46
CA ALA A 153 -2.15 -22.79 -0.25
C ALA A 153 -0.63 -22.59 -0.06
N THR A 154 0.18 -23.58 -0.42
CA THR A 154 1.65 -23.51 -0.36
C THR A 154 2.23 -22.42 -1.26
N GLU A 155 1.64 -22.16 -2.42
CA GLU A 155 2.05 -21.08 -3.33
C GLU A 155 1.72 -19.70 -2.77
N MET A 156 0.69 -19.62 -1.93
CA MET A 156 0.25 -18.36 -1.30
C MET A 156 0.97 -18.05 0.02
N ILE A 157 1.57 -19.05 0.68
CA ILE A 157 2.26 -18.86 1.96
C ILE A 157 3.36 -17.76 1.89
N PRO A 158 4.24 -17.72 0.88
CA PRO A 158 5.29 -16.71 0.79
C PRO A 158 4.78 -15.27 0.79
N VAL A 159 3.56 -15.01 0.30
CA VAL A 159 2.96 -13.66 0.28
C VAL A 159 2.80 -13.09 1.69
N SER A 160 2.62 -13.95 2.69
CA SER A 160 2.48 -13.55 4.10
C SER A 160 3.81 -13.44 4.86
N TRP A 161 4.93 -13.82 4.26
CA TRP A 161 6.24 -13.68 4.91
C TRP A 161 6.65 -12.20 4.99
N PRO A 162 7.20 -11.73 6.12
CA PRO A 162 7.60 -10.33 6.29
C PRO A 162 8.56 -9.84 5.21
N GLU A 163 9.44 -10.70 4.72
CA GLU A 163 10.40 -10.41 3.66
C GLU A 163 9.73 -10.03 2.34
N PHE A 164 8.51 -10.52 2.10
CA PHE A 164 7.71 -10.18 0.92
C PHE A 164 6.59 -9.19 1.24
N GLY A 165 5.79 -9.45 2.28
CA GLY A 165 4.63 -8.64 2.63
C GLY A 165 4.95 -7.34 3.36
N GLY A 166 6.11 -7.26 4.02
CA GLY A 166 6.50 -6.11 4.84
C GLY A 166 7.15 -4.96 4.07
N LEU A 167 7.37 -5.09 2.76
CA LEU A 167 7.99 -4.03 1.98
C LEU A 167 6.97 -3.00 1.52
N HIS A 168 7.22 -1.71 1.80
CA HIS A 168 6.36 -0.63 1.31
C HIS A 168 6.51 -0.46 -0.22
N PRO A 169 5.41 -0.24 -0.98
CA PRO A 169 5.47 -0.10 -2.45
C PRO A 169 6.39 1.01 -2.96
N PHE A 170 6.61 2.05 -2.18
CA PHE A 170 7.48 3.18 -2.53
C PHE A 170 8.81 3.18 -1.76
N VAL A 171 9.24 2.02 -1.25
CA VAL A 171 10.56 1.87 -0.67
C VAL A 171 11.65 2.21 -1.69
N PRO A 172 12.77 2.85 -1.30
CA PRO A 172 13.88 3.13 -2.22
C PRO A 172 14.41 1.88 -2.92
N ILE A 173 14.66 1.97 -4.23
CA ILE A 173 15.07 0.83 -5.07
C ILE A 173 16.34 0.15 -4.54
N ASN A 174 17.29 0.91 -4.01
CA ASN A 174 18.53 0.38 -3.43
C ASN A 174 18.30 -0.52 -2.19
N GLN A 175 17.10 -0.50 -1.61
CA GLN A 175 16.70 -1.36 -0.50
C GLN A 175 15.91 -2.60 -0.95
N THR A 176 15.74 -2.83 -2.26
CA THR A 176 14.87 -3.87 -2.83
C THR A 176 15.59 -4.88 -3.72
N ALA A 177 16.87 -5.15 -3.48
CA ALA A 177 17.70 -5.99 -4.35
C ALA A 177 17.06 -7.35 -4.66
N GLY A 178 16.49 -8.04 -3.66
CA GLY A 178 15.81 -9.32 -3.83
C GLY A 178 14.57 -9.22 -4.73
N TYR A 179 13.74 -8.19 -4.55
CA TYR A 179 12.58 -7.96 -5.43
C TYR A 179 13.01 -7.64 -6.85
N GLN A 180 14.06 -6.83 -7.05
CA GLN A 180 14.58 -6.53 -8.39
C GLN A 180 15.07 -7.80 -9.08
N GLN A 181 15.71 -8.70 -8.35
CA GLN A 181 16.12 -9.99 -8.88
C GLN A 181 14.93 -10.84 -9.30
N ILE A 182 13.92 -11.01 -8.42
CA ILE A 182 12.70 -11.78 -8.72
C ILE A 182 12.00 -11.24 -9.96
N LEU A 183 11.79 -9.92 -10.06
CA LEU A 183 11.12 -9.31 -11.19
C LEU A 183 11.91 -9.49 -12.50
N THR A 184 13.24 -9.38 -12.43
CA THR A 184 14.11 -9.55 -13.59
C THR A 184 14.10 -11.00 -14.08
N GLU A 185 14.28 -11.96 -13.18
CA GLU A 185 14.29 -13.38 -13.54
C GLU A 185 12.93 -13.85 -14.05
N LEU A 186 11.83 -13.43 -13.39
CA LEU A 186 10.48 -13.76 -13.84
C LEU A 186 10.20 -13.22 -15.24
N ASN A 187 10.62 -11.98 -15.53
CA ASN A 187 10.50 -11.41 -16.87
C ASN A 187 11.26 -12.26 -17.91
N GLN A 188 12.49 -12.65 -17.60
CA GLN A 188 13.31 -13.50 -18.48
C GLN A 188 12.65 -14.87 -18.71
N TYR A 189 12.14 -15.51 -17.66
CA TYR A 189 11.48 -16.81 -17.78
C TYR A 189 10.21 -16.73 -18.62
N LEU A 190 9.39 -15.69 -18.41
CA LEU A 190 8.19 -15.47 -19.22
C LEU A 190 8.52 -15.24 -20.70
N CYS A 191 9.53 -14.45 -21.00
CA CYS A 191 9.99 -14.26 -22.37
C CYS A 191 10.50 -15.57 -23.00
N ALA A 192 11.26 -16.35 -22.25
CA ALA A 192 11.80 -17.64 -22.74
C ALA A 192 10.69 -18.67 -23.04
N VAL A 193 9.69 -18.76 -22.16
CA VAL A 193 8.56 -19.72 -22.30
C VAL A 193 7.62 -19.32 -23.43
N THR A 194 7.36 -18.03 -23.62
CA THR A 194 6.40 -17.55 -24.62
C THR A 194 7.02 -17.22 -25.98
N GLY A 195 8.35 -17.03 -26.03
CA GLY A 195 9.05 -16.57 -27.24
C GLY A 195 8.90 -15.06 -27.50
N PHE A 196 8.29 -14.30 -26.59
CA PHE A 196 8.20 -12.85 -26.72
C PHE A 196 9.52 -12.16 -26.36
N THR A 197 9.76 -11.01 -26.98
CA THR A 197 10.98 -10.22 -26.77
C THR A 197 10.98 -9.49 -25.43
N ALA A 198 9.80 -9.13 -24.92
CA ALA A 198 9.61 -8.42 -23.65
C ALA A 198 8.32 -8.83 -22.97
N CYS A 199 8.29 -8.66 -21.66
CA CYS A 199 7.12 -8.88 -20.81
C CYS A 199 6.98 -7.71 -19.83
N SER A 200 5.77 -7.33 -19.48
CA SER A 200 5.49 -6.37 -18.43
C SER A 200 4.78 -7.05 -17.26
N LEU A 201 5.30 -6.85 -16.06
CA LEU A 201 4.71 -7.34 -14.80
C LEU A 201 3.85 -6.28 -14.10
N GLN A 202 3.58 -5.14 -14.77
CA GLN A 202 2.79 -4.04 -14.20
C GLN A 202 1.28 -4.34 -14.07
N PRO A 203 0.62 -5.03 -15.02
CA PRO A 203 -0.80 -5.32 -14.90
C PRO A 203 -1.13 -6.16 -13.67
N ASN A 204 -2.12 -5.73 -12.87
CA ASN A 204 -2.51 -6.40 -11.63
C ASN A 204 -3.70 -7.38 -11.81
N SER A 205 -4.24 -7.49 -13.01
CA SER A 205 -5.36 -8.39 -13.33
C SER A 205 -5.37 -8.76 -14.80
N GLY A 206 -6.16 -9.77 -15.17
CA GLY A 206 -6.36 -10.16 -16.57
C GLY A 206 -6.86 -8.98 -17.43
N ALA A 207 -7.87 -8.26 -16.96
CA ALA A 207 -8.42 -7.09 -17.65
C ALA A 207 -7.37 -5.98 -17.87
N GLN A 208 -6.51 -5.74 -16.90
CA GLN A 208 -5.41 -4.77 -17.06
C GLN A 208 -4.35 -5.26 -18.06
N GLY A 209 -4.09 -6.56 -18.11
CA GLY A 209 -3.20 -7.17 -19.10
C GLY A 209 -3.72 -7.01 -20.52
N GLU A 210 -5.01 -7.27 -20.73
CA GLU A 210 -5.68 -7.06 -22.02
C GLU A 210 -5.64 -5.57 -22.43
N TYR A 211 -5.96 -4.68 -21.52
CA TYR A 211 -5.88 -3.24 -21.76
C TYR A 211 -4.46 -2.77 -22.10
N ALA A 212 -3.45 -3.23 -21.38
CA ALA A 212 -2.05 -2.95 -21.67
C ALA A 212 -1.63 -3.45 -23.06
N GLY A 213 -2.10 -4.64 -23.44
CA GLY A 213 -1.90 -5.20 -24.77
C GLY A 213 -2.52 -4.33 -25.87
N LEU A 214 -3.75 -3.90 -25.71
CA LEU A 214 -4.43 -3.01 -26.64
C LEU A 214 -3.74 -1.65 -26.76
N LEU A 215 -3.29 -1.08 -25.65
CA LEU A 215 -2.50 0.16 -25.67
C LEU A 215 -1.20 0.00 -26.43
N THR A 216 -0.50 -1.11 -26.23
CA THR A 216 0.76 -1.42 -26.94
C THR A 216 0.53 -1.53 -28.43
N ILE A 217 -0.52 -2.24 -28.87
CA ILE A 217 -0.89 -2.35 -30.28
C ILE A 217 -1.21 -0.97 -30.88
N ARG A 218 -1.98 -0.16 -30.14
CA ARG A 218 -2.33 1.21 -30.57
C ARG A 218 -1.08 2.07 -30.75
N GLU A 219 -0.17 2.08 -29.78
CA GLU A 219 1.07 2.85 -29.88
C GLU A 219 2.01 2.34 -30.98
N TYR A 220 2.06 1.03 -31.20
CA TYR A 220 2.77 0.44 -32.34
C TYR A 220 2.27 1.03 -33.68
N HIS A 221 0.96 1.04 -33.92
CA HIS A 221 0.41 1.62 -35.15
C HIS A 221 0.66 3.13 -35.23
N LYS A 222 0.54 3.88 -34.16
CA LYS A 222 0.84 5.31 -34.14
C LYS A 222 2.29 5.60 -34.46
N SER A 223 3.25 4.83 -33.91
CA SER A 223 4.67 5.00 -34.16
C SER A 223 5.06 4.77 -35.65
N ARG A 224 4.21 4.07 -36.39
CA ARG A 224 4.34 3.81 -37.82
C ARG A 224 3.52 4.76 -38.68
N ASN A 225 2.91 5.79 -38.13
CA ASN A 225 1.98 6.72 -38.80
C ASN A 225 0.72 6.03 -39.36
N GLU A 226 0.32 4.90 -38.81
CA GLU A 226 -0.87 4.12 -39.19
C GLU A 226 -2.08 4.45 -38.31
N THR A 227 -2.33 5.74 -38.05
CA THR A 227 -3.41 6.21 -37.15
C THR A 227 -4.80 5.86 -37.62
N PHE A 228 -4.97 5.49 -38.90
CA PHE A 228 -6.22 5.00 -39.46
C PHE A 228 -6.59 3.59 -38.95
N ARG A 229 -5.66 2.83 -38.37
CA ARG A 229 -5.91 1.53 -37.74
C ARG A 229 -6.41 1.71 -36.31
N ASN A 230 -7.65 2.12 -36.17
CA ASN A 230 -8.27 2.45 -34.89
C ASN A 230 -9.55 1.64 -34.58
N ILE A 231 -9.84 0.62 -35.43
CA ILE A 231 -11.00 -0.25 -35.25
C ILE A 231 -10.52 -1.60 -34.72
N VAL A 232 -11.18 -2.07 -33.67
CA VAL A 232 -10.97 -3.39 -33.07
C VAL A 232 -12.22 -4.24 -33.28
N LEU A 233 -12.05 -5.43 -33.86
CA LEU A 233 -13.12 -6.39 -34.04
C LEU A 233 -13.20 -7.28 -32.80
N ILE A 234 -14.35 -7.28 -32.14
CA ILE A 234 -14.61 -8.11 -30.97
C ILE A 234 -15.89 -8.94 -31.16
N PRO A 235 -15.91 -10.21 -30.74
CA PRO A 235 -17.12 -11.02 -30.74
C PRO A 235 -18.20 -10.43 -29.82
N ILE A 236 -19.49 -10.61 -30.15
CA ILE A 236 -20.59 -10.24 -29.26
C ILE A 236 -20.51 -10.96 -27.90
N SER A 237 -19.93 -12.16 -27.90
CA SER A 237 -19.74 -13.00 -26.70
C SER A 237 -18.47 -12.68 -25.92
N ALA A 238 -17.72 -11.63 -26.29
CA ALA A 238 -16.54 -11.23 -25.52
C ALA A 238 -16.90 -10.83 -24.09
N HIS A 239 -16.00 -11.11 -23.15
CA HIS A 239 -16.10 -10.64 -21.77
C HIS A 239 -15.95 -9.12 -21.72
N GLY A 240 -16.19 -8.52 -20.56
CA GLY A 240 -16.23 -7.07 -20.38
C GLY A 240 -14.88 -6.33 -20.42
N THR A 241 -13.86 -6.93 -20.99
CA THR A 241 -12.52 -6.32 -21.08
C THR A 241 -12.30 -5.56 -22.37
#